data_4aa6d4ae3e5275dcfae61d7d28a7dacf
#
_entry.id   4aa6d4ae3e5275dcfae61d7d28a7dacf
#
_cell.length_a   1.000
_cell.length_b   1.000
_cell.length_c   1.000
_cell.angle_alpha   90.00
_cell.angle_beta   90.00
_cell.angle_gamma   90.00
#
_symmetry.space_group_name_H-M   'P 1'
#
loop_
_entity.id
_entity.type
_entity.pdbx_description
1 polymer ?
#
loop_
_entity_poly.entity_id
_entity_poly.type
_entity_poly.pdbx_seq_one_letter_code
_entity_poly.pdbx_strand_id
1 'polypeptide(L)'
;DTIGGTGVFGTSDNGAGVTGSGTSYDLLANGNGRVGLTKSGNAGSPTDTGTIGTIARDATGNLWYCYATNKWQRLAGPAAAGAFHPISPVRVFDSRNPAFPTPGGFAASQSRVISVKDGRHKNTGAVTSANAVPVGAIAVAFNVTGTNTGGENFLAVVPGDVTSTDVSALNWSGAGISIANASVTKVDSSRQ
;
A
#
# COMPACT_ATOMS: atom_id res chain seq x y z
N ASP A 1 35.88 10.83 16.92
CA ASP A 1 35.21 12.06 17.29
C ASP A 1 33.80 11.77 17.74
N THR A 2 33.38 12.44 18.78
CA THR A 2 32.28 11.93 19.57
C THR A 2 31.03 12.83 19.60
N ILE A 3 31.06 14.04 19.10
CA ILE A 3 29.91 14.93 19.18
C ILE A 3 29.78 15.81 17.94
N GLY A 4 28.95 15.38 16.99
CA GLY A 4 28.42 16.21 15.92
C GLY A 4 29.37 16.55 14.76
N GLY A 5 30.44 15.78 14.58
CA GLY A 5 31.40 15.98 13.49
C GLY A 5 31.17 15.12 12.26
N THR A 6 31.73 15.53 11.13
CA THR A 6 31.84 14.71 9.91
C THR A 6 33.08 13.81 10.01
N GLY A 7 32.89 12.50 10.06
CA GLY A 7 34.00 11.55 10.19
C GLY A 7 34.88 11.49 8.93
N VAL A 8 34.26 11.47 7.75
CA VAL A 8 34.92 11.53 6.45
C VAL A 8 34.19 12.50 5.56
N PHE A 9 34.91 13.44 4.96
CA PHE A 9 34.40 14.37 3.96
C PHE A 9 35.23 14.27 2.70
N GLY A 10 34.65 13.78 1.62
CA GLY A 10 35.28 13.67 0.32
C GLY A 10 34.50 14.46 -0.73
N THR A 11 35.19 15.25 -1.55
CA THR A 11 34.62 15.95 -2.70
C THR A 11 35.44 15.66 -3.94
N SER A 12 34.79 15.70 -5.09
CA SER A 12 35.42 15.58 -6.37
C SER A 12 34.57 16.30 -7.42
N ASP A 13 35.21 17.09 -8.28
CA ASP A 13 34.53 17.81 -9.35
C ASP A 13 34.24 16.90 -10.55
N ASN A 14 35.05 15.86 -10.77
CA ASN A 14 34.98 15.00 -11.93
C ASN A 14 35.13 13.49 -11.63
N GLY A 15 34.78 13.04 -10.45
CA GLY A 15 34.91 11.62 -10.09
C GLY A 15 34.22 11.26 -8.79
N ALA A 16 34.63 10.17 -8.16
CA ALA A 16 34.11 9.76 -6.87
C ALA A 16 34.76 10.59 -5.76
N GLY A 17 33.96 11.20 -4.88
CA GLY A 17 34.43 11.89 -3.67
C GLY A 17 34.97 10.92 -2.61
N VAL A 18 34.32 9.78 -2.46
CA VAL A 18 34.74 8.66 -1.60
C VAL A 18 34.54 7.36 -2.35
N THR A 19 35.54 6.49 -2.36
CA THR A 19 35.46 5.14 -2.93
C THR A 19 35.72 4.12 -1.83
N GLY A 20 34.81 3.16 -1.67
CA GLY A 20 34.99 1.99 -0.82
C GLY A 20 35.27 0.75 -1.67
N SER A 21 36.06 -0.17 -1.18
CA SER A 21 36.31 -1.48 -1.79
C SER A 21 36.43 -2.54 -0.70
N GLY A 22 35.56 -3.50 -0.71
CA GLY A 22 35.52 -4.58 0.30
C GLY A 22 35.02 -5.89 -0.29
N THR A 23 35.28 -6.98 0.43
CA THR A 23 34.84 -8.33 0.01
C THR A 23 33.36 -8.60 0.35
N SER A 24 32.80 -7.86 1.31
CA SER A 24 31.39 -8.04 1.75
C SER A 24 30.54 -6.78 1.56
N TYR A 25 31.10 -5.63 1.91
CA TYR A 25 30.41 -4.32 1.79
C TYR A 25 31.42 -3.24 1.43
N ASP A 26 31.10 -2.42 0.44
CA ASP A 26 31.88 -1.23 0.10
C ASP A 26 31.47 -0.02 0.93
N LEU A 27 30.20 0.02 1.35
CA LEU A 27 29.64 1.01 2.28
C LEU A 27 28.68 0.31 3.23
N LEU A 28 28.91 0.41 4.53
CA LEU A 28 28.06 -0.13 5.58
C LEU A 28 27.62 0.96 6.55
N ALA A 29 26.32 1.23 6.62
CA ALA A 29 25.71 2.05 7.68
C ALA A 29 25.23 1.12 8.79
N ASN A 30 25.98 1.04 9.90
CA ASN A 30 25.74 0.11 11.00
C ASN A 30 24.97 0.78 12.17
N GLY A 31 24.35 -0.04 13.01
CA GLY A 31 23.53 0.42 14.14
C GLY A 31 22.25 1.12 13.66
N ASN A 32 21.99 2.33 14.12
CA ASN A 32 20.89 3.18 13.66
C ASN A 32 21.28 4.06 12.46
N GLY A 33 22.32 3.67 11.71
CA GLY A 33 22.87 4.41 10.60
C GLY A 33 21.87 4.65 9.46
N ARG A 34 22.01 5.78 8.80
CA ARG A 34 21.20 6.18 7.64
C ARG A 34 22.14 6.63 6.53
N VAL A 35 21.79 6.27 5.28
CA VAL A 35 22.44 6.83 4.09
C VAL A 35 21.56 7.98 3.58
N GLY A 36 22.09 9.19 3.61
CA GLY A 36 21.46 10.38 3.07
C GLY A 36 21.85 10.60 1.61
N LEU A 37 20.86 10.67 0.73
CA LEU A 37 21.05 11.06 -0.66
C LEU A 37 20.56 12.49 -0.83
N THR A 38 21.43 13.41 -1.20
CA THR A 38 21.03 14.75 -1.63
C THR A 38 20.34 14.68 -2.99
N LYS A 39 19.49 15.68 -3.28
CA LYS A 39 18.80 15.71 -4.58
C LYS A 39 19.81 15.78 -5.72
N SER A 40 19.60 15.02 -6.76
CA SER A 40 20.23 15.23 -8.06
C SER A 40 19.27 15.96 -9.00
N GLY A 41 19.63 17.14 -9.43
CA GLY A 41 18.93 17.87 -10.50
C GLY A 41 17.44 18.18 -10.26
N ASN A 42 16.63 18.01 -11.27
CA ASN A 42 15.23 18.41 -11.37
C ASN A 42 14.27 17.35 -10.81
N ALA A 43 12.97 17.69 -10.74
CA ALA A 43 11.91 16.73 -10.46
C ALA A 43 11.72 15.75 -11.63
N GLY A 44 11.45 14.51 -11.29
CA GLY A 44 11.19 13.44 -12.28
C GLY A 44 12.41 12.56 -12.55
N SER A 45 12.32 11.74 -13.59
CA SER A 45 13.42 10.84 -13.96
C SER A 45 14.70 11.61 -14.20
N PRO A 46 15.83 11.17 -13.62
CA PRO A 46 17.11 11.77 -13.97
C PRO A 46 17.30 11.76 -15.49
N THR A 47 17.70 12.94 -16.00
CA THR A 47 18.00 13.10 -17.44
C THR A 47 19.49 12.96 -17.73
N ASP A 48 20.28 12.87 -16.66
CA ASP A 48 21.73 12.79 -16.72
C ASP A 48 22.20 11.40 -17.15
N THR A 49 23.44 11.34 -17.61
CA THR A 49 24.10 10.07 -17.91
C THR A 49 24.18 9.22 -16.65
N GLY A 50 23.47 8.09 -16.63
CA GLY A 50 23.50 7.12 -15.54
C GLY A 50 24.22 5.85 -15.96
N THR A 51 25.10 5.38 -15.09
CA THR A 51 25.69 4.04 -15.18
C THR A 51 24.77 3.02 -14.50
N ILE A 52 24.69 1.81 -15.05
CA ILE A 52 23.93 0.72 -14.42
C ILE A 52 24.36 0.55 -12.95
N GLY A 53 23.38 0.42 -12.06
CA GLY A 53 23.60 0.30 -10.61
C GLY A 53 23.56 1.61 -9.84
N THR A 54 23.54 2.75 -10.50
CA THR A 54 23.45 4.07 -9.84
C THR A 54 22.08 4.24 -9.16
N ILE A 55 22.11 4.76 -7.92
CA ILE A 55 20.92 5.19 -7.18
C ILE A 55 20.95 6.72 -7.06
N ALA A 56 19.84 7.37 -7.39
CA ALA A 56 19.71 8.82 -7.32
C ALA A 56 18.38 9.21 -6.66
N ARG A 57 18.35 10.41 -6.06
CA ARG A 57 17.15 11.04 -5.51
C ARG A 57 16.84 12.32 -6.26
N ASP A 58 15.63 12.46 -6.80
CA ASP A 58 15.21 13.69 -7.48
C ASP A 58 14.77 14.80 -6.50
N ALA A 59 14.47 15.98 -7.05
CA ALA A 59 14.08 17.15 -6.27
C ALA A 59 12.75 16.98 -5.52
N THR A 60 11.88 16.06 -5.95
CA THR A 60 10.57 15.77 -5.33
C THR A 60 10.62 14.61 -4.34
N GLY A 61 11.79 14.02 -4.11
CA GLY A 61 11.98 12.94 -3.14
C GLY A 61 11.77 11.55 -3.68
N ASN A 62 11.63 11.37 -5.00
CA ASN A 62 11.61 10.04 -5.58
C ASN A 62 13.04 9.45 -5.62
N LEU A 63 13.11 8.16 -5.35
CA LEU A 63 14.32 7.36 -5.48
C LEU A 63 14.31 6.63 -6.83
N TRP A 64 15.42 6.71 -7.55
CA TRP A 64 15.60 6.16 -8.87
C TRP A 64 16.77 5.19 -8.91
N TYR A 65 16.67 4.18 -9.75
CA TYR A 65 17.70 3.19 -10.05
C TYR A 65 17.98 3.17 -11.54
N CYS A 66 19.25 3.26 -11.91
CA CYS A 66 19.69 3.14 -13.30
C CYS A 66 19.84 1.65 -13.65
N TYR A 67 18.90 1.11 -14.42
CA TYR A 67 18.88 -0.31 -14.79
C TYR A 67 19.55 -0.60 -16.14
N ALA A 68 19.77 0.41 -16.95
CA ALA A 68 20.56 0.38 -18.20
C ALA A 68 21.14 1.78 -18.43
N THR A 69 22.18 1.92 -19.24
CA THR A 69 22.80 3.21 -19.53
C THR A 69 21.77 4.27 -19.87
N ASN A 70 21.70 5.33 -19.07
CA ASN A 70 20.74 6.44 -19.18
C ASN A 70 19.26 6.00 -19.08
N LYS A 71 18.97 4.81 -18.54
CA LYS A 71 17.62 4.30 -18.32
C LYS A 71 17.33 4.18 -16.82
N TRP A 72 16.34 4.93 -16.37
CA TRP A 72 16.00 5.04 -14.97
C TRP A 72 14.63 4.46 -14.67
N GLN A 73 14.53 3.74 -13.57
CA GLN A 73 13.30 3.22 -12.99
C GLN A 73 13.08 3.81 -11.61
N ARG A 74 11.88 4.33 -11.36
CA ARG A 74 11.52 4.81 -10.03
C ARG A 74 11.33 3.62 -9.08
N LEU A 75 12.06 3.62 -7.97
CA LEU A 75 11.96 2.61 -6.90
C LEU A 75 10.94 3.00 -5.83
N ALA A 76 10.98 4.27 -5.40
CA ALA A 76 10.15 4.79 -4.31
C ALA A 76 9.97 6.30 -4.44
N GLY A 77 9.01 6.85 -3.68
CA GLY A 77 8.79 8.30 -3.62
C GLY A 77 7.38 8.64 -3.17
N PRO A 78 7.08 9.93 -2.91
CA PRO A 78 5.78 10.37 -2.39
C PRO A 78 4.58 9.97 -3.25
N ALA A 79 4.79 9.81 -4.57
CA ALA A 79 3.79 9.36 -5.53
C ALA A 79 4.11 7.98 -6.14
N ALA A 80 4.98 7.20 -5.50
CA ALA A 80 5.20 5.83 -5.91
C ALA A 80 3.94 5.02 -5.61
N ALA A 81 3.44 4.27 -6.60
CA ALA A 81 2.40 3.30 -6.34
C ALA A 81 2.89 2.31 -5.27
N GLY A 82 2.04 2.01 -4.30
CA GLY A 82 2.33 0.99 -3.29
C GLY A 82 2.59 -0.37 -3.96
N ALA A 83 3.48 -1.16 -3.40
CA ALA A 83 3.66 -2.53 -3.85
C ALA A 83 2.39 -3.35 -3.54
N PHE A 84 1.96 -4.18 -4.48
CA PHE A 84 0.93 -5.16 -4.21
C PHE A 84 1.53 -6.31 -3.39
N HIS A 85 1.00 -6.54 -2.19
CA HIS A 85 1.41 -7.64 -1.32
C HIS A 85 0.30 -8.69 -1.29
N PRO A 86 0.46 -9.83 -1.96
CA PRO A 86 -0.50 -10.91 -1.89
C PRO A 86 -0.53 -11.51 -0.48
N ILE A 87 -1.72 -11.71 0.04
CA ILE A 87 -1.97 -12.38 1.32
C ILE A 87 -2.85 -13.61 1.09
N SER A 88 -2.81 -14.57 2.00
CA SER A 88 -3.80 -15.64 2.00
C SER A 88 -5.19 -15.03 2.19
N PRO A 89 -6.20 -15.41 1.40
CA PRO A 89 -7.55 -14.88 1.54
C PRO A 89 -8.10 -15.09 2.94
N VAL A 90 -8.59 -14.04 3.56
CA VAL A 90 -9.21 -14.08 4.89
C VAL A 90 -10.61 -13.48 4.84
N ARG A 91 -11.51 -13.98 5.68
CA ARG A 91 -12.82 -13.36 5.87
C ARG A 91 -12.70 -12.24 6.89
N VAL A 92 -13.13 -11.06 6.54
CA VAL A 92 -13.14 -9.89 7.45
C VAL A 92 -14.53 -9.59 7.97
N PHE A 93 -15.58 -9.94 7.22
CA PHE A 93 -16.98 -9.63 7.53
C PHE A 93 -17.94 -10.69 7.01
N ASP A 94 -19.01 -10.96 7.76
CA ASP A 94 -20.19 -11.72 7.33
C ASP A 94 -21.41 -11.23 8.09
N SER A 95 -22.30 -10.52 7.43
CA SER A 95 -23.52 -9.95 8.03
C SER A 95 -24.52 -11.02 8.51
N ARG A 96 -24.44 -12.23 8.00
CA ARG A 96 -25.34 -13.34 8.35
C ARG A 96 -24.97 -14.01 9.67
N ASN A 97 -23.73 -13.83 10.11
CA ASN A 97 -23.24 -14.47 11.33
C ASN A 97 -23.26 -13.46 12.50
N PRO A 98 -24.06 -13.74 13.55
CA PRO A 98 -24.19 -12.84 14.71
C PRO A 98 -22.89 -12.67 15.51
N ALA A 99 -21.91 -13.52 15.32
CA ALA A 99 -20.60 -13.42 15.98
C ALA A 99 -19.64 -12.40 15.31
N PHE A 100 -20.01 -11.86 14.14
CA PHE A 100 -19.24 -10.80 13.51
C PHE A 100 -19.67 -9.41 14.01
N PRO A 101 -18.77 -8.41 13.96
CA PRO A 101 -19.16 -7.02 14.21
C PRO A 101 -20.28 -6.59 13.26
N THR A 102 -21.25 -5.82 13.78
CA THR A 102 -22.38 -5.27 13.01
C THR A 102 -23.14 -6.29 12.15
N PRO A 103 -23.65 -7.39 12.73
CA PRO A 103 -24.39 -8.41 11.99
C PRO A 103 -25.76 -7.91 11.51
N GLY A 104 -26.45 -8.76 10.77
CA GLY A 104 -27.78 -8.50 10.22
C GLY A 104 -27.76 -8.07 8.76
N GLY A 105 -28.90 -8.20 8.10
CA GLY A 105 -29.08 -7.74 6.71
C GLY A 105 -28.90 -6.23 6.57
N PHE A 106 -28.63 -5.77 5.36
CA PHE A 106 -28.63 -4.35 5.03
C PHE A 106 -30.03 -3.91 4.64
N ALA A 107 -30.53 -2.86 5.26
CA ALA A 107 -31.72 -2.17 4.78
C ALA A 107 -31.37 -1.27 3.58
N ALA A 108 -32.41 -0.83 2.85
CA ALA A 108 -32.20 0.16 1.78
C ALA A 108 -31.57 1.44 2.36
N SER A 109 -30.64 2.00 1.63
CA SER A 109 -29.89 3.22 2.00
C SER A 109 -29.08 3.11 3.31
N GLN A 110 -28.84 1.90 3.81
CA GLN A 110 -28.00 1.68 4.99
C GLN A 110 -26.53 1.57 4.61
N SER A 111 -25.68 2.25 5.35
CA SER A 111 -24.22 2.08 5.29
C SER A 111 -23.68 1.45 6.58
N ARG A 112 -22.55 0.78 6.48
CA ARG A 112 -21.79 0.23 7.62
C ARG A 112 -20.32 0.39 7.36
N VAL A 113 -19.60 0.82 8.38
CA VAL A 113 -18.14 0.84 8.37
C VAL A 113 -17.64 -0.55 8.76
N ILE A 114 -16.82 -1.14 7.90
CA ILE A 114 -16.28 -2.49 8.07
C ILE A 114 -14.76 -2.41 8.22
N SER A 115 -14.23 -2.87 9.35
CA SER A 115 -12.78 -3.00 9.50
C SER A 115 -12.28 -4.20 8.69
N VAL A 116 -11.32 -3.97 7.81
CA VAL A 116 -10.61 -5.01 7.04
C VAL A 116 -9.29 -5.39 7.68
N LYS A 117 -8.98 -4.83 8.85
CA LYS A 117 -7.73 -5.03 9.57
C LYS A 117 -7.41 -6.51 9.82
N ASP A 118 -8.38 -7.25 10.34
CA ASP A 118 -8.17 -8.59 10.88
C ASP A 118 -8.98 -9.64 10.11
N GLY A 119 -8.33 -10.77 9.83
CA GLY A 119 -9.02 -11.96 9.36
C GLY A 119 -9.75 -12.67 10.51
N ARG A 120 -10.95 -13.21 10.24
CA ARG A 120 -11.84 -13.78 11.23
C ARG A 120 -12.28 -15.19 10.88
N HIS A 121 -12.47 -16.03 11.88
CA HIS A 121 -13.00 -17.36 11.73
C HIS A 121 -14.47 -17.32 11.30
N LYS A 122 -14.81 -18.05 10.24
CA LYS A 122 -16.11 -17.98 9.57
C LYS A 122 -17.32 -18.27 10.46
N ASN A 123 -17.17 -19.10 11.50
CA ASN A 123 -18.29 -19.50 12.37
C ASN A 123 -18.33 -18.72 13.67
N THR A 124 -17.17 -18.39 14.25
CA THR A 124 -17.08 -17.79 15.59
C THR A 124 -16.81 -16.29 15.57
N GLY A 125 -16.49 -15.70 14.42
CA GLY A 125 -16.10 -14.30 14.32
C GLY A 125 -14.78 -13.94 15.03
N ALA A 126 -14.14 -14.90 15.71
CA ALA A 126 -12.89 -14.69 16.41
C ALA A 126 -11.77 -14.30 15.43
N VAL A 127 -10.89 -13.40 15.85
CA VAL A 127 -9.71 -13.01 15.07
C VAL A 127 -8.78 -14.23 14.95
N THR A 128 -8.48 -14.63 13.73
CA THR A 128 -7.55 -15.73 13.40
C THR A 128 -6.29 -15.24 12.71
N SER A 129 -6.34 -14.04 12.15
CA SER A 129 -5.19 -13.40 11.48
C SER A 129 -5.20 -11.93 11.85
N ALA A 130 -4.49 -11.58 12.92
CA ALA A 130 -4.34 -10.20 13.35
C ALA A 130 -3.50 -9.40 12.33
N ASN A 131 -3.92 -8.16 12.04
CA ASN A 131 -3.28 -7.30 11.06
C ASN A 131 -3.07 -7.96 9.67
N ALA A 132 -4.04 -8.78 9.21
CA ALA A 132 -4.03 -9.34 7.87
C ALA A 132 -3.85 -8.25 6.80
N VAL A 133 -4.50 -7.11 6.99
CA VAL A 133 -4.18 -5.87 6.28
C VAL A 133 -3.26 -5.04 7.18
N PRO A 134 -1.98 -4.86 6.83
CA PRO A 134 -1.01 -4.22 7.69
C PRO A 134 -1.23 -2.71 7.83
N VAL A 135 -0.64 -2.12 8.87
CA VAL A 135 -0.56 -0.66 9.00
C VAL A 135 0.18 -0.09 7.79
N GLY A 136 -0.35 1.00 7.24
CA GLY A 136 0.21 1.64 6.04
C GLY A 136 -0.31 1.07 4.72
N ALA A 137 -1.16 0.05 4.74
CA ALA A 137 -1.91 -0.34 3.54
C ALA A 137 -2.79 0.83 3.08
N ILE A 138 -2.76 1.14 1.79
CA ILE A 138 -3.52 2.23 1.18
C ILE A 138 -4.73 1.73 0.38
N ALA A 139 -4.76 0.45 0.06
CA ALA A 139 -5.86 -0.19 -0.66
C ALA A 139 -5.91 -1.69 -0.33
N VAL A 140 -7.06 -2.29 -0.55
CA VAL A 140 -7.27 -3.74 -0.45
C VAL A 140 -7.96 -4.27 -1.70
N ALA A 141 -7.50 -5.44 -2.15
CA ALA A 141 -8.23 -6.26 -3.10
C ALA A 141 -9.15 -7.21 -2.31
N PHE A 142 -10.40 -7.29 -2.68
CA PHE A 142 -11.40 -8.08 -1.96
C PHE A 142 -12.41 -8.72 -2.91
N ASN A 143 -13.11 -9.73 -2.43
CA ASN A 143 -14.33 -10.23 -3.02
C ASN A 143 -15.50 -9.91 -2.09
N VAL A 144 -16.55 -9.29 -2.62
CA VAL A 144 -17.80 -9.05 -1.91
C VAL A 144 -18.90 -9.90 -2.52
N THR A 145 -19.70 -10.53 -1.66
CA THR A 145 -20.83 -11.39 -2.07
C THR A 145 -22.09 -10.87 -1.41
N GLY A 146 -23.06 -10.44 -2.20
CA GLY A 146 -24.44 -10.23 -1.80
C GLY A 146 -25.22 -11.54 -1.89
N THR A 147 -26.03 -11.86 -0.88
CA THR A 147 -26.87 -13.05 -0.87
C THR A 147 -28.27 -12.72 -0.40
N ASN A 148 -29.27 -13.44 -0.91
CA ASN A 148 -30.67 -13.28 -0.51
C ASN A 148 -31.16 -11.83 -0.62
N THR A 149 -30.97 -11.26 -1.79
CA THR A 149 -31.38 -9.87 -2.09
C THR A 149 -32.89 -9.66 -1.92
N GLY A 150 -33.31 -8.48 -1.48
CA GLY A 150 -34.73 -8.18 -1.24
C GLY A 150 -35.48 -7.62 -2.45
N GLY A 151 -34.80 -7.27 -3.53
CA GLY A 151 -35.36 -6.64 -4.74
C GLY A 151 -34.24 -6.05 -5.57
N GLU A 152 -34.54 -5.44 -6.70
CA GLU A 152 -33.54 -4.74 -7.52
C GLU A 152 -32.86 -3.64 -6.70
N ASN A 153 -31.53 -3.64 -6.70
CA ASN A 153 -30.71 -2.66 -5.99
C ASN A 153 -29.22 -2.81 -6.33
N PHE A 154 -28.38 -2.10 -5.60
CA PHE A 154 -26.93 -2.18 -5.69
C PHE A 154 -26.27 -2.10 -4.30
N LEU A 155 -25.02 -2.48 -4.23
CA LEU A 155 -24.13 -2.27 -3.08
C LEU A 155 -22.89 -1.51 -3.57
N ALA A 156 -22.54 -0.44 -2.86
CA ALA A 156 -21.28 0.25 -3.03
C ALA A 156 -20.29 -0.17 -1.96
N VAL A 157 -19.00 -0.17 -2.30
CA VAL A 157 -17.90 -0.32 -1.36
C VAL A 157 -16.94 0.85 -1.57
N VAL A 158 -16.78 1.64 -0.54
CA VAL A 158 -15.98 2.88 -0.55
C VAL A 158 -15.09 2.93 0.69
N PRO A 159 -14.05 3.78 0.74
CA PRO A 159 -13.26 4.00 1.95
C PRO A 159 -14.12 4.39 3.14
N GLY A 160 -13.74 4.01 4.36
CA GLY A 160 -14.52 4.24 5.58
C GLY A 160 -14.74 5.72 5.93
N ASP A 161 -13.94 6.62 5.37
CA ASP A 161 -14.05 8.08 5.51
C ASP A 161 -14.96 8.74 4.44
N VAL A 162 -15.56 7.95 3.54
CA VAL A 162 -16.47 8.44 2.49
C VAL A 162 -17.92 8.22 2.89
N THR A 163 -18.73 9.26 2.82
CA THR A 163 -20.15 9.26 3.23
C THR A 163 -21.16 9.23 2.09
N SER A 164 -20.71 9.47 0.86
CA SER A 164 -21.54 9.39 -0.35
C SER A 164 -20.81 8.67 -1.46
N THR A 165 -21.56 8.09 -2.41
CA THR A 165 -20.97 7.35 -3.52
C THR A 165 -21.89 7.39 -4.73
N ASP A 166 -21.26 7.57 -5.90
CA ASP A 166 -21.90 7.49 -7.22
C ASP A 166 -21.51 6.20 -7.96
N VAL A 167 -20.90 5.24 -7.23
CA VAL A 167 -20.39 4.00 -7.80
C VAL A 167 -21.06 2.79 -7.16
N SER A 168 -21.06 1.67 -7.87
CA SER A 168 -21.52 0.37 -7.33
C SER A 168 -20.44 -0.69 -7.46
N ALA A 169 -20.36 -1.57 -6.47
CA ALA A 169 -19.53 -2.77 -6.48
C ALA A 169 -20.32 -4.02 -6.90
N LEU A 170 -21.60 -4.08 -6.54
CA LEU A 170 -22.54 -5.12 -6.95
C LEU A 170 -23.84 -4.49 -7.45
N ASN A 171 -24.45 -5.06 -8.49
CA ASN A 171 -25.79 -4.70 -8.95
C ASN A 171 -26.60 -6.00 -9.13
N TRP A 172 -27.86 -5.99 -8.73
CA TRP A 172 -28.76 -7.13 -8.92
C TRP A 172 -30.16 -6.69 -9.30
N SER A 173 -30.84 -7.51 -10.08
CA SER A 173 -32.12 -7.19 -10.74
C SER A 173 -33.35 -7.72 -10.01
N GLY A 174 -33.23 -8.29 -8.83
CA GLY A 174 -34.38 -8.88 -8.16
C GLY A 174 -34.10 -9.46 -6.79
N ALA A 175 -35.13 -10.07 -6.21
CA ALA A 175 -35.05 -10.75 -4.92
C ALA A 175 -34.43 -12.13 -5.02
N GLY A 176 -33.85 -12.64 -3.93
CA GLY A 176 -33.33 -13.99 -3.81
C GLY A 176 -32.04 -14.25 -4.59
N ILE A 177 -31.40 -13.24 -5.14
CA ILE A 177 -30.18 -13.37 -5.94
C ILE A 177 -28.97 -13.49 -5.01
N SER A 178 -28.00 -14.33 -5.43
CA SER A 178 -26.65 -14.35 -4.90
C SER A 178 -25.69 -13.91 -6.00
N ILE A 179 -24.90 -12.89 -5.73
CA ILE A 179 -23.96 -12.30 -6.69
C ILE A 179 -22.66 -11.94 -6.00
N ALA A 180 -21.55 -12.12 -6.67
CA ALA A 180 -20.22 -11.77 -6.16
C ALA A 180 -19.44 -10.96 -7.18
N ASN A 181 -18.60 -10.08 -6.68
CA ASN A 181 -17.64 -9.34 -7.50
C ASN A 181 -16.33 -9.15 -6.73
N ALA A 182 -15.23 -9.19 -7.48
CA ALA A 182 -13.91 -8.81 -6.98
C ALA A 182 -13.63 -7.35 -7.34
N SER A 183 -13.05 -6.62 -6.41
CA SER A 183 -12.71 -5.20 -6.61
C SER A 183 -11.49 -4.80 -5.79
N VAL A 184 -11.02 -3.59 -6.03
CA VAL A 184 -9.98 -2.93 -5.25
C VAL A 184 -10.51 -1.59 -4.81
N THR A 185 -10.39 -1.27 -3.52
CA THR A 185 -10.74 0.06 -3.02
C THR A 185 -9.64 0.59 -2.09
N LYS A 186 -9.56 1.91 -2.01
CA LYS A 186 -8.74 2.59 -1.00
C LYS A 186 -9.30 2.25 0.40
N VAL A 187 -8.44 2.18 1.38
CA VAL A 187 -8.82 2.15 2.80
C VAL A 187 -8.38 3.43 3.49
N ASP A 188 -9.11 3.82 4.54
CA ASP A 188 -8.72 4.93 5.40
C ASP A 188 -7.55 4.56 6.33
N SER A 189 -7.10 5.51 7.16
CA SER A 189 -6.00 5.29 8.12
C SER A 189 -6.31 4.22 9.17
N SER A 190 -7.59 3.91 9.41
CA SER A 190 -8.08 2.87 10.32
C SER A 190 -8.24 1.51 9.64
N ARG A 191 -7.97 1.45 8.33
CA ARG A 191 -8.19 0.24 7.50
C ARG A 191 -9.66 -0.16 7.43
N GLN A 192 -10.48 0.81 7.05
CA GLN A 192 -11.94 0.69 6.85
C GLN A 192 -12.34 1.11 5.44
#